data_ee06a3b3529f6b95b3153d3aa4b5b2a2
#
_entry.id   ee06a3b3529f6b95b3153d3aa4b5b2a2
#
_cell.length_a   1.000
_cell.length_b   1.000
_cell.length_c   1.000
_cell.angle_alpha   90.00
_cell.angle_beta   90.00
_cell.angle_gamma   90.00
#
_symmetry.space_group_name_H-M   'P 1'
#
loop_
_entity.id
_entity.type
_entity.pdbx_description
1 polymer ?
#
loop_
_entity_poly.entity_id
_entity_poly.type
_entity_poly.pdbx_seq_one_letter_code
_entity_poly.pdbx_strand_id
1 'polypeptide(L)'
;MRKTLSLLLSSMLFLAFSCTKPDNGDNTGNNDGPETSLKVGDYYSSGLVKGIVFSLDEDGEHGLVVSLDEKNLQWSTLETSVIAGAAYVSLDYGLDNVMGIKSLFDNWATAFPAVAWCSSKNPGSLNLWYLPAANELRTLLDGFAGNPGLAAS
;
A
#
# COMPACT_ATOMS: atom_id res chain seq x y z
N MET A 1 -3.78 -29.78 -22.81
CA MET A 1 -4.67 -28.89 -22.04
C MET A 1 -3.85 -28.21 -20.96
N ARG A 2 -3.38 -27.01 -21.21
CA ARG A 2 -2.64 -26.20 -20.22
C ARG A 2 -3.69 -25.49 -19.36
N LYS A 3 -3.75 -25.82 -18.07
CA LYS A 3 -4.57 -25.11 -17.10
C LYS A 3 -3.88 -23.78 -16.82
N THR A 4 -4.42 -22.70 -17.35
CA THR A 4 -4.03 -21.34 -16.95
C THR A 4 -4.52 -21.14 -15.52
N LEU A 5 -3.58 -21.12 -14.57
CA LEU A 5 -3.84 -20.71 -13.20
C LEU A 5 -4.04 -19.19 -13.21
N SER A 6 -5.29 -18.76 -13.32
CA SER A 6 -5.65 -17.35 -13.17
C SER A 6 -5.49 -16.98 -11.70
N LEU A 7 -4.36 -16.38 -11.34
CA LEU A 7 -4.17 -15.80 -10.01
C LEU A 7 -5.02 -14.52 -9.94
N LEU A 8 -6.23 -14.67 -9.41
CA LEU A 8 -7.10 -13.55 -9.06
C LEU A 8 -6.49 -12.87 -7.82
N LEU A 9 -5.55 -11.96 -8.03
CA LEU A 9 -4.99 -11.16 -6.96
C LEU A 9 -5.94 -9.99 -6.72
N SER A 10 -6.69 -10.07 -5.62
CA SER A 10 -7.44 -8.92 -5.09
C SER A 10 -6.43 -7.81 -4.84
N SER A 11 -6.59 -6.68 -5.53
CA SER A 11 -5.65 -5.57 -5.47
C SER A 11 -5.92 -4.76 -4.21
N MET A 12 -5.15 -5.01 -3.16
CA MET A 12 -5.09 -4.16 -1.97
C MET A 12 -3.99 -3.12 -2.12
N LEU A 13 -4.27 -1.90 -1.75
CA LEU A 13 -3.43 -0.73 -1.98
C LEU A 13 -2.81 -0.24 -0.66
N PHE A 14 -1.52 0.04 -0.65
CA PHE A 14 -0.76 0.40 0.56
C PHE A 14 -0.01 1.72 0.46
N LEU A 15 0.24 2.31 1.62
CA LEU A 15 1.02 3.53 1.79
C LEU A 15 2.07 3.39 2.88
N ALA A 16 3.26 3.90 2.62
CA ALA A 16 4.18 4.31 3.66
C ALA A 16 4.10 5.84 3.77
N PHE A 17 3.79 6.36 4.95
CA PHE A 17 3.73 7.80 5.20
C PHE A 17 4.53 8.16 6.44
N SER A 18 5.43 9.13 6.29
CA SER A 18 6.07 9.81 7.40
C SER A 18 5.13 10.91 7.90
N CYS A 19 4.49 10.71 9.04
CA CYS A 19 3.77 11.78 9.72
C CYS A 19 4.76 12.68 10.43
N THR A 20 5.16 13.80 9.79
CA THR A 20 5.67 14.94 10.53
C THR A 20 4.48 15.68 11.12
N LYS A 21 4.47 15.82 12.45
CA LYS A 21 3.52 16.64 13.19
C LYS A 21 3.52 18.06 12.60
N PRO A 22 2.37 18.63 12.20
CA PRO A 22 2.34 20.03 11.82
C PRO A 22 2.69 20.89 13.03
N ASP A 23 3.75 21.69 12.90
CA ASP A 23 4.14 22.71 13.88
C ASP A 23 3.06 23.81 13.88
N ASN A 24 2.11 23.72 14.79
CA ASN A 24 1.18 24.81 15.08
C ASN A 24 1.83 25.71 16.11
N GLY A 25 2.36 26.84 15.62
CA GLY A 25 2.77 27.94 16.47
C GLY A 25 1.66 28.40 17.39
N ASP A 26 2.02 28.48 18.65
CA ASP A 26 1.49 29.31 19.71
C ASP A 26 -0.04 29.37 19.90
N ASN A 27 -0.54 28.56 20.84
CA ASN A 27 -1.56 29.09 21.73
C ASN A 27 -1.56 28.32 23.07
N THR A 28 -1.25 29.04 24.16
CA THR A 28 -1.39 28.65 25.56
C THR A 28 -2.80 28.20 25.85
N GLY A 29 -2.99 26.90 26.08
CA GLY A 29 -4.24 26.35 26.55
C GLY A 29 -4.01 24.88 26.90
N ASN A 30 -3.83 24.58 28.18
CA ASN A 30 -3.82 23.22 28.74
C ASN A 30 -5.04 22.44 28.25
N ASN A 31 -4.85 21.52 27.35
CA ASN A 31 -5.73 20.42 27.09
C ASN A 31 -4.85 19.16 26.98
N ASP A 32 -4.54 18.58 28.15
CA ASP A 32 -4.10 17.21 28.27
C ASP A 32 -5.26 16.26 27.90
N GLY A 33 -5.66 16.27 26.61
CA GLY A 33 -6.40 15.18 26.03
C GLY A 33 -5.39 14.06 25.75
N PRO A 34 -5.75 12.78 25.93
CA PRO A 34 -4.86 11.68 25.64
C PRO A 34 -4.39 11.81 24.18
N GLU A 35 -3.08 11.92 23.95
CA GLU A 35 -2.50 11.74 22.64
C GLU A 35 -2.91 10.34 22.18
N THR A 36 -3.93 10.26 21.34
CA THR A 36 -4.35 8.97 20.75
C THR A 36 -3.28 8.60 19.73
N SER A 37 -2.26 7.88 20.19
CA SER A 37 -1.31 7.25 19.29
C SER A 37 -2.07 6.31 18.35
N LEU A 38 -1.79 6.40 17.06
CA LEU A 38 -2.36 5.51 16.06
C LEU A 38 -2.07 4.05 16.42
N LYS A 39 -3.02 3.18 16.11
CA LYS A 39 -2.90 1.74 16.32
C LYS A 39 -3.24 1.01 15.03
N VAL A 40 -2.72 -0.20 14.89
CA VAL A 40 -3.14 -1.11 13.83
C VAL A 40 -4.66 -1.35 13.98
N GLY A 41 -5.38 -1.12 12.89
CA GLY A 41 -6.84 -1.19 12.84
C GLY A 41 -7.55 0.17 12.87
N ASP A 42 -6.86 1.25 13.19
CA ASP A 42 -7.45 2.57 13.18
C ASP A 42 -7.69 3.07 11.75
N TYR A 43 -8.78 3.82 11.59
CA TYR A 43 -9.00 4.55 10.36
C TYR A 43 -8.11 5.79 10.32
N TYR A 44 -7.28 5.87 9.30
CA TYR A 44 -6.40 7.01 9.02
C TYR A 44 -6.99 7.89 7.93
N SER A 45 -6.99 9.21 8.14
CA SER A 45 -7.40 10.18 7.13
C SER A 45 -6.56 11.45 7.26
N SER A 46 -5.60 11.62 6.36
CA SER A 46 -4.77 12.82 6.28
C SER A 46 -4.48 13.16 4.83
N GLY A 47 -4.87 14.34 4.41
CA GLY A 47 -4.67 14.81 3.05
C GLY A 47 -5.25 13.86 2.00
N LEU A 48 -4.37 13.26 1.20
CA LEU A 48 -4.72 12.35 0.10
C LEU A 48 -4.74 10.87 0.52
N VAL A 49 -4.41 10.61 1.78
CA VAL A 49 -4.29 9.26 2.33
C VAL A 49 -5.48 8.95 3.22
N LYS A 50 -6.24 7.93 2.84
CA LYS A 50 -7.37 7.44 3.62
C LYS A 50 -7.42 5.93 3.57
N GLY A 51 -7.53 5.29 4.73
CA GLY A 51 -7.60 3.84 4.82
C GLY A 51 -7.42 3.33 6.23
N ILE A 52 -7.10 2.06 6.37
CA ILE A 52 -6.88 1.41 7.67
C ILE A 52 -5.38 1.22 7.90
N VAL A 53 -4.90 1.62 9.06
CA VAL A 53 -3.51 1.35 9.49
C VAL A 53 -3.34 -0.16 9.69
N PHE A 54 -2.37 -0.77 9.02
CA PHE A 54 -2.11 -2.19 9.17
C PHE A 54 -0.70 -2.51 9.69
N SER A 55 0.19 -1.54 9.66
CA SER A 55 1.54 -1.65 10.22
C SER A 55 1.98 -0.31 10.77
N LEU A 56 2.68 -0.32 11.89
CA LEU A 56 3.36 0.82 12.49
C LEU A 56 4.77 0.40 12.85
N ASP A 57 5.70 1.35 12.82
CA ASP A 57 7.04 1.17 13.36
C ASP A 57 7.04 1.22 14.90
N GLU A 58 8.21 1.01 15.50
CA GLU A 58 8.34 0.89 16.96
C GLU A 58 7.97 2.18 17.70
N ASP A 59 8.17 3.34 17.09
CA ASP A 59 7.83 4.65 17.67
C ASP A 59 6.37 5.05 17.42
N GLY A 60 5.68 4.37 16.50
CA GLY A 60 4.29 4.64 16.13
C GLY A 60 4.11 5.92 15.31
N GLU A 61 5.20 6.53 14.82
CA GLU A 61 5.17 7.76 14.02
C GLU A 61 5.02 7.48 12.53
N HIS A 62 5.49 6.31 12.08
CA HIS A 62 5.44 5.89 10.69
C HIS A 62 4.70 4.57 10.55
N GLY A 63 4.09 4.36 9.39
CA GLY A 63 3.36 3.12 9.18
C GLY A 63 2.82 2.95 7.77
N LEU A 64 2.09 1.86 7.59
CA LEU A 64 1.47 1.50 6.32
C LEU A 64 -0.06 1.49 6.47
N VAL A 65 -0.73 2.02 5.46
CA VAL A 65 -2.18 2.14 5.39
C VAL A 65 -2.69 1.36 4.18
N VAL A 66 -3.75 0.57 4.36
CA VAL A 66 -4.46 -0.08 3.26
C VAL A 66 -5.67 0.76 2.83
N SER A 67 -5.84 0.91 1.52
CA SER A 67 -7.02 1.57 0.95
C SER A 67 -8.28 0.72 1.15
N LEU A 68 -9.43 1.36 1.32
CA LEU A 68 -10.74 0.71 1.33
C LEU A 68 -11.26 0.39 -0.08
N ASP A 69 -10.62 0.93 -1.11
CA ASP A 69 -11.00 0.63 -2.49
C ASP A 69 -10.41 -0.69 -2.93
N GLU A 70 -11.23 -1.54 -3.52
CA GLU A 70 -10.84 -2.82 -4.08
C GLU A 70 -11.09 -2.89 -5.59
N LYS A 71 -10.23 -3.59 -6.30
CA LYS A 71 -10.42 -3.88 -7.72
C LYS A 71 -9.83 -5.22 -8.09
N ASN A 72 -10.59 -6.02 -8.82
CA ASN A 72 -10.10 -7.29 -9.36
C ASN A 72 -9.43 -7.03 -10.71
N LEU A 73 -8.11 -7.18 -10.76
CA LEU A 73 -7.27 -6.91 -11.93
C LEU A 73 -6.24 -8.01 -12.12
N GLN A 74 -5.83 -8.20 -13.37
CA GLN A 74 -4.63 -8.99 -13.64
C GLN A 74 -3.40 -8.25 -13.10
N TRP A 75 -2.49 -9.00 -12.48
CA TRP A 75 -1.19 -8.45 -12.08
C TRP A 75 -0.37 -8.02 -13.30
N SER A 76 -0.30 -8.89 -14.33
CA SER A 76 0.36 -8.61 -15.60
C SER A 76 -0.36 -9.25 -16.78
N THR A 77 -0.28 -8.63 -17.95
CA THR A 77 -0.71 -9.17 -19.24
C THR A 77 0.44 -9.86 -19.99
N LEU A 78 1.68 -9.74 -19.47
CA LEU A 78 2.88 -10.33 -20.07
C LEU A 78 3.00 -11.82 -19.72
N GLU A 79 3.69 -12.57 -20.57
CA GLU A 79 4.05 -13.93 -20.25
C GLU A 79 5.08 -14.00 -19.11
N THR A 80 5.00 -15.04 -18.28
CA THR A 80 5.87 -15.22 -17.11
C THR A 80 7.37 -15.20 -17.45
N SER A 81 7.74 -15.65 -18.65
CA SER A 81 9.13 -15.65 -19.10
C SER A 81 9.72 -14.25 -19.29
N VAL A 82 8.90 -13.28 -19.66
CA VAL A 82 9.32 -11.87 -19.83
C VAL A 82 9.55 -11.22 -18.47
N ILE A 83 8.76 -11.60 -17.47
CA ILE A 83 8.80 -11.02 -16.12
C ILE A 83 9.94 -11.62 -15.31
N ALA A 84 10.25 -12.91 -15.50
CA ALA A 84 11.31 -13.63 -14.77
C ALA A 84 12.72 -13.08 -14.98
N GLY A 85 12.94 -12.32 -16.06
CA GLY A 85 14.20 -11.62 -16.31
C GLY A 85 14.31 -10.24 -15.70
N ALA A 86 13.24 -9.74 -15.12
CA ALA A 86 13.20 -8.41 -14.51
C ALA A 86 13.67 -8.48 -13.04
N ALA A 87 14.81 -7.86 -12.76
CA ALA A 87 15.53 -7.93 -11.49
C ALA A 87 14.85 -7.17 -10.31
N TYR A 88 13.58 -6.85 -10.40
CA TYR A 88 12.90 -6.05 -9.38
C TYR A 88 11.85 -6.89 -8.65
N VAL A 89 12.35 -7.72 -7.74
CA VAL A 89 11.51 -8.55 -6.87
C VAL A 89 11.97 -8.34 -5.43
N SER A 90 11.70 -7.16 -4.88
CA SER A 90 11.75 -7.00 -3.43
C SER A 90 10.56 -7.75 -2.82
N LEU A 91 10.83 -8.58 -1.82
CA LEU A 91 9.77 -9.20 -1.03
C LEU A 91 9.21 -8.24 0.04
N ASP A 92 9.94 -7.17 0.34
CA ASP A 92 9.69 -6.27 1.47
C ASP A 92 9.23 -4.87 1.05
N TYR A 93 9.58 -4.43 -0.17
CA TYR A 93 9.35 -3.05 -0.60
C TYR A 93 8.59 -2.99 -1.93
N GLY A 94 7.26 -2.84 -1.83
CA GLY A 94 6.38 -2.78 -3.00
C GLY A 94 6.60 -1.54 -3.84
N LEU A 95 6.94 -0.41 -3.22
CA LEU A 95 7.26 0.81 -3.94
C LEU A 95 8.47 0.64 -4.87
N ASP A 96 9.52 -0.02 -4.41
CA ASP A 96 10.71 -0.31 -5.21
C ASP A 96 10.37 -1.18 -6.44
N ASN A 97 9.51 -2.18 -6.24
CA ASN A 97 9.00 -3.01 -7.33
C ASN A 97 8.24 -2.19 -8.37
N VAL A 98 7.37 -1.28 -7.92
CA VAL A 98 6.59 -0.41 -8.81
C VAL A 98 7.51 0.55 -9.57
N MET A 99 8.50 1.14 -8.92
CA MET A 99 9.47 2.03 -9.55
C MET A 99 10.33 1.27 -10.57
N GLY A 100 10.75 0.05 -10.23
CA GLY A 100 11.46 -0.83 -11.14
C GLY A 100 10.65 -1.19 -12.39
N ILE A 101 9.40 -1.59 -12.23
CA ILE A 101 8.48 -1.88 -13.34
C ILE A 101 8.35 -0.65 -14.26
N LYS A 102 8.13 0.53 -13.70
CA LYS A 102 8.00 1.77 -14.46
C LYS A 102 9.28 2.13 -15.24
N SER A 103 10.43 1.79 -14.71
CA SER A 103 11.73 2.07 -15.37
C SER A 103 12.09 1.09 -16.47
N LEU A 104 11.60 -0.15 -16.39
CA LEU A 104 11.95 -1.21 -17.34
C LEU A 104 10.99 -1.34 -18.52
N PHE A 105 9.74 -0.97 -18.32
CA PHE A 105 8.68 -1.20 -19.31
C PHE A 105 8.04 0.12 -19.73
N ASP A 106 8.31 0.57 -20.93
CA ASP A 106 7.70 1.80 -21.50
C ASP A 106 6.17 1.70 -21.51
N ASN A 107 5.64 0.50 -21.69
CA ASN A 107 4.21 0.19 -21.71
C ASN A 107 3.68 -0.31 -20.35
N TRP A 108 4.36 -0.01 -19.24
CA TRP A 108 4.05 -0.54 -17.92
C TRP A 108 2.58 -0.43 -17.51
N ALA A 109 1.93 0.67 -17.88
CA ALA A 109 0.53 0.91 -17.50
C ALA A 109 -0.45 -0.08 -18.14
N THR A 110 -0.11 -0.58 -19.35
CA THR A 110 -0.91 -1.60 -20.04
C THR A 110 -0.46 -3.00 -19.67
N ALA A 111 0.85 -3.19 -19.50
CA ALA A 111 1.44 -4.48 -19.18
C ALA A 111 1.15 -4.93 -17.74
N PHE A 112 0.98 -3.99 -16.81
CA PHE A 112 0.75 -4.24 -15.39
C PHE A 112 -0.49 -3.48 -14.87
N PRO A 113 -1.70 -3.94 -15.18
CA PRO A 113 -2.95 -3.23 -14.84
C PRO A 113 -3.13 -2.94 -13.35
N ALA A 114 -2.71 -3.87 -12.46
CA ALA A 114 -2.78 -3.66 -11.02
C ALA A 114 -1.86 -2.52 -10.56
N VAL A 115 -0.63 -2.47 -11.08
CA VAL A 115 0.32 -1.37 -10.80
C VAL A 115 -0.22 -0.05 -11.34
N ALA A 116 -0.79 -0.06 -12.54
CA ALA A 116 -1.37 1.14 -13.16
C ALA A 116 -2.53 1.70 -12.32
N TRP A 117 -3.40 0.83 -11.83
CA TRP A 117 -4.52 1.24 -10.98
C TRP A 117 -4.04 1.84 -9.66
N CYS A 118 -3.11 1.21 -8.96
CA CYS A 118 -2.52 1.76 -7.74
C CYS A 118 -1.88 3.13 -8.02
N SER A 119 -1.09 3.22 -9.08
CA SER A 119 -0.42 4.45 -9.47
C SER A 119 -1.38 5.58 -9.86
N SER A 120 -2.56 5.26 -10.42
CA SER A 120 -3.56 6.25 -10.80
C SER A 120 -4.19 7.01 -9.63
N LYS A 121 -4.04 6.51 -8.41
CA LYS A 121 -4.49 7.17 -7.18
C LYS A 121 -3.51 8.23 -6.68
N ASN A 122 -2.31 8.27 -7.24
CA ASN A 122 -1.30 9.26 -6.87
C ASN A 122 -1.51 10.56 -7.63
N PRO A 123 -1.61 11.71 -6.96
CA PRO A 123 -1.66 13.00 -7.64
C PRO A 123 -0.26 13.42 -8.10
N GLY A 124 -0.17 13.87 -9.34
CA GLY A 124 1.10 14.37 -9.90
C GLY A 124 2.21 13.32 -9.88
N SER A 125 3.36 13.70 -9.36
CA SER A 125 4.55 12.84 -9.25
C SER A 125 4.71 12.13 -7.90
N LEU A 126 3.73 12.21 -7.01
CA LEU A 126 3.78 11.53 -5.73
C LEU A 126 3.65 10.02 -5.92
N ASN A 127 4.32 9.25 -5.06
CA ASN A 127 4.27 7.79 -5.05
C ASN A 127 3.74 7.29 -3.70
N LEU A 128 2.60 7.83 -3.28
CA LEU A 128 1.96 7.49 -2.02
C LEU A 128 1.30 6.11 -2.09
N TRP A 129 0.70 5.78 -3.24
CA TRP A 129 -0.05 4.55 -3.44
C TRP A 129 0.68 3.62 -4.40
N TYR A 130 0.90 2.37 -3.98
CA TYR A 130 1.62 1.37 -4.75
C TYR A 130 1.06 -0.05 -4.52
N LEU A 131 1.38 -0.98 -5.40
CA LEU A 131 1.06 -2.39 -5.22
C LEU A 131 2.04 -3.00 -4.22
N PRO A 132 1.55 -3.65 -3.16
CA PRO A 132 2.42 -4.16 -2.08
C PRO A 132 3.34 -5.28 -2.52
N ALA A 133 4.47 -5.41 -1.83
CA ALA A 133 5.32 -6.58 -1.88
C ALA A 133 4.70 -7.75 -1.06
N ALA A 134 5.26 -8.95 -1.22
CA ALA A 134 4.71 -10.15 -0.62
C ALA A 134 4.70 -10.11 0.93
N ASN A 135 5.74 -9.55 1.54
CA ASN A 135 5.83 -9.46 3.00
C ASN A 135 4.94 -8.34 3.56
N GLU A 136 4.80 -7.20 2.86
CA GLU A 136 3.82 -6.16 3.22
C GLU A 136 2.40 -6.74 3.18
N LEU A 137 2.06 -7.51 2.13
CA LEU A 137 0.76 -8.17 2.02
C LEU A 137 0.55 -9.22 3.13
N ARG A 138 1.60 -9.96 3.50
CA ARG A 138 1.53 -10.91 4.62
C ARG A 138 1.28 -10.19 5.95
N THR A 139 2.00 -9.11 6.22
CA THR A 139 1.79 -8.27 7.42
C THR A 139 0.35 -7.79 7.51
N LEU A 140 -0.23 -7.37 6.38
CA LEU A 140 -1.63 -6.99 6.34
C LEU A 140 -2.56 -8.16 6.71
N LEU A 141 -2.39 -9.32 6.08
CA LEU A 141 -3.24 -10.49 6.32
C LEU A 141 -3.14 -10.98 7.76
N ASP A 142 -1.94 -10.95 8.34
CA ASP A 142 -1.70 -11.31 9.74
C ASP A 142 -2.37 -10.29 10.69
N GLY A 143 -2.31 -9.00 10.36
CA GLY A 143 -3.00 -7.93 11.09
C GLY A 143 -4.52 -8.10 11.08
N PHE A 144 -5.10 -8.46 9.93
CA PHE A 144 -6.54 -8.77 9.82
C PHE A 144 -6.93 -10.04 10.59
N ALA A 145 -6.11 -11.09 10.54
CA ALA A 145 -6.37 -12.32 11.29
C ALA A 145 -6.35 -12.11 12.80
N GLY A 146 -5.50 -11.19 13.29
CA GLY A 146 -5.42 -10.79 14.70
C GLY A 146 -6.54 -9.84 15.15
N ASN A 147 -7.27 -9.20 14.23
CA ASN A 147 -8.33 -8.22 14.48
C ASN A 147 -9.62 -8.58 13.72
N PRO A 148 -10.45 -9.51 14.23
CA PRO A 148 -11.64 -9.95 13.51
C PRO A 148 -12.67 -8.83 13.25
N GLY A 149 -12.59 -7.69 13.95
CA GLY A 149 -13.39 -6.50 13.66
C GLY A 149 -13.05 -5.82 12.32
N LEU A 150 -11.85 -6.03 11.78
CA LEU A 150 -11.42 -5.50 10.49
C LEU A 150 -11.85 -6.39 9.31
N ALA A 151 -12.08 -7.68 9.56
CA ALA A 151 -12.52 -8.63 8.56
C ALA A 151 -14.03 -8.56 8.26
N ALA A 152 -14.79 -7.80 9.04
CA ALA A 152 -16.26 -7.72 9.00
C ALA A 152 -16.80 -6.38 8.46
N SER A 153 -15.94 -5.48 7.97
CA SER A 153 -16.35 -4.16 7.46
C SER A 153 -16.49 -4.14 5.94
#